data_feb95b4c45bbe178a8c93cf2538bfb22
#
_entry.id   feb95b4c45bbe178a8c93cf2538bfb22
#
_cell.length_a   1.000
_cell.length_b   1.000
_cell.length_c   1.000
_cell.angle_alpha   90.00
_cell.angle_beta   90.00
_cell.angle_gamma   90.00
#
_symmetry.space_group_name_H-M   'P 1'
#
loop_
_entity.id
_entity.type
_entity.pdbx_description
1 polymer ?
#
loop_
_entity_poly.entity_id
_entity_poly.type
_entity_poly.pdbx_seq_one_letter_code
_entity_poly.pdbx_strand_id
1 'polypeptide(L)'
;EVVHNRFVVEDLKSKGAIFVEELTAVPSGATVIFSAHGVSRQVQTEARARGLKIFDATCPLVTKVHSEVARYGREGKTVVLIGHAGHPEVEGTMGQACGPVYLVEIVGDIARLPLDRQQPLAYVTQTTLSVDDTAEIVAALKARFNQIEGPRQDDICYATQNRQDAVRGIAADCDIIFIVGSANSSNSNRLREQAEKAGAKAYLIDCAADIRLNWLAGCTRVGVSAGASAPELLVREVADRLEQLGAVVKSELRQ
;
A
#
# COMPACT_ATOMS: atom_id res chain seq x y z
N GLU A 1 -4.62 -9.41 -8.35
CA GLU A 1 -3.45 -8.73 -8.97
C GLU A 1 -2.18 -9.08 -8.19
N VAL A 2 -1.01 -9.13 -8.85
CA VAL A 2 0.26 -9.40 -8.17
C VAL A 2 0.77 -8.17 -7.41
N VAL A 3 0.55 -7.00 -7.99
CA VAL A 3 0.74 -5.66 -7.41
C VAL A 3 -0.31 -4.72 -7.99
N HIS A 4 -0.60 -3.61 -7.32
CA HIS A 4 -1.54 -2.60 -7.79
C HIS A 4 -0.88 -1.68 -8.83
N ASN A 5 -0.68 -2.20 -10.05
CA ASN A 5 -0.21 -1.45 -11.20
C ASN A 5 -0.78 -2.03 -12.49
N ARG A 6 -1.56 -1.23 -13.21
CA ARG A 6 -2.26 -1.64 -14.43
C ARG A 6 -1.29 -2.14 -15.51
N PHE A 7 -0.19 -1.42 -15.75
CA PHE A 7 0.79 -1.79 -16.77
C PHE A 7 1.41 -3.17 -16.46
N VAL A 8 1.78 -3.42 -15.20
CA VAL A 8 2.36 -4.72 -14.78
C VAL A 8 1.33 -5.84 -14.97
N VAL A 9 0.07 -5.61 -14.63
CA VAL A 9 -1.00 -6.59 -14.79
C VAL A 9 -1.23 -6.93 -16.26
N GLU A 10 -1.30 -5.92 -17.14
CA GLU A 10 -1.50 -6.13 -18.58
C GLU A 10 -0.29 -6.80 -19.25
N ASP A 11 0.93 -6.43 -18.86
CA ASP A 11 2.15 -7.10 -19.31
C ASP A 11 2.17 -8.59 -18.94
N LEU A 12 1.81 -8.93 -17.70
CA LEU A 12 1.71 -10.32 -17.26
C LEU A 12 0.60 -11.08 -17.99
N LYS A 13 -0.56 -10.45 -18.21
CA LYS A 13 -1.64 -11.05 -19.02
C LYS A 13 -1.16 -11.36 -20.43
N SER A 14 -0.43 -10.44 -21.07
CA SER A 14 0.13 -10.64 -22.41
C SER A 14 1.10 -11.84 -22.49
N LYS A 15 1.73 -12.17 -21.36
CA LYS A 15 2.62 -13.33 -21.18
C LYS A 15 1.88 -14.61 -20.76
N GLY A 16 0.55 -14.58 -20.69
CA GLY A 16 -0.30 -15.73 -20.40
C GLY A 16 -0.68 -15.90 -18.92
N ALA A 17 -0.39 -14.94 -18.05
CA ALA A 17 -0.88 -14.99 -16.67
C ALA A 17 -2.39 -14.78 -16.61
N ILE A 18 -3.07 -15.61 -15.83
CA ILE A 18 -4.52 -15.51 -15.59
C ILE A 18 -4.72 -15.02 -14.16
N PHE A 19 -5.40 -13.89 -14.03
CA PHE A 19 -5.73 -13.32 -12.71
C PHE A 19 -7.11 -13.83 -12.28
N VAL A 20 -7.17 -14.39 -11.09
CA VAL A 20 -8.39 -14.91 -10.48
C VAL A 20 -8.57 -14.27 -9.10
N GLU A 21 -9.81 -14.12 -8.68
CA GLU A 21 -10.13 -13.64 -7.33
C GLU A 21 -10.28 -14.80 -6.35
N GLU A 22 -10.80 -15.94 -6.84
CA GLU A 22 -11.09 -17.12 -6.05
C GLU A 22 -10.28 -18.33 -6.53
N LEU A 23 -9.77 -19.13 -5.59
CA LEU A 23 -9.05 -20.37 -5.93
C LEU A 23 -9.91 -21.38 -6.69
N THR A 24 -11.23 -21.33 -6.54
CA THR A 24 -12.17 -22.20 -7.25
C THR A 24 -12.05 -22.12 -8.78
N ALA A 25 -11.62 -20.97 -9.29
CA ALA A 25 -11.37 -20.77 -10.71
C ALA A 25 -10.04 -21.37 -11.21
N VAL A 26 -9.16 -21.81 -10.30
CA VAL A 26 -7.85 -22.38 -10.65
C VAL A 26 -7.99 -23.87 -10.94
N PRO A 27 -7.55 -24.42 -12.09
CA PRO A 27 -7.57 -25.84 -12.36
C PRO A 27 -6.71 -26.65 -11.38
N SER A 28 -7.11 -27.88 -11.08
CA SER A 28 -6.33 -28.77 -10.22
C SER A 28 -4.92 -28.99 -10.79
N GLY A 29 -3.91 -28.97 -9.92
CA GLY A 29 -2.51 -29.15 -10.29
C GLY A 29 -1.87 -27.97 -11.01
N ALA A 30 -2.60 -26.88 -11.24
CA ALA A 30 -2.05 -25.67 -11.83
C ALA A 30 -1.06 -24.96 -10.88
N THR A 31 -0.25 -24.09 -11.46
CA THR A 31 0.63 -23.19 -10.70
C THR A 31 -0.16 -21.95 -10.28
N VAL A 32 -0.09 -21.58 -9.02
CA VAL A 32 -0.68 -20.36 -8.48
C VAL A 32 0.40 -19.50 -7.82
N ILE A 33 0.29 -18.19 -8.02
CA ILE A 33 1.17 -17.21 -7.38
C ILE A 33 0.32 -16.39 -6.39
N PHE A 34 0.68 -16.42 -5.11
CA PHE A 34 0.11 -15.48 -4.15
C PHE A 34 0.73 -14.10 -4.34
N SER A 35 -0.10 -13.07 -4.32
CA SER A 35 0.32 -11.69 -4.57
C SER A 35 1.25 -11.14 -3.48
N ALA A 36 1.90 -10.02 -3.77
CA ALA A 36 2.72 -9.31 -2.80
C ALA A 36 1.95 -8.86 -1.54
N HIS A 37 0.62 -8.72 -1.64
CA HIS A 37 -0.26 -8.35 -0.53
C HIS A 37 -0.48 -9.46 0.50
N GLY A 38 -0.06 -10.69 0.17
CA GLY A 38 -0.34 -11.87 0.97
C GLY A 38 -1.78 -12.37 0.84
N VAL A 39 -2.04 -13.52 1.45
CA VAL A 39 -3.35 -14.17 1.45
C VAL A 39 -3.68 -14.71 2.85
N SER A 40 -4.95 -14.98 3.11
CA SER A 40 -5.41 -15.59 4.36
C SER A 40 -4.86 -17.01 4.54
N ARG A 41 -4.84 -17.48 5.78
CA ARG A 41 -4.50 -18.89 6.10
C ARG A 41 -5.46 -19.88 5.45
N GLN A 42 -6.73 -19.50 5.31
CA GLN A 42 -7.73 -20.30 4.64
C GLN A 42 -7.34 -20.55 3.17
N VAL A 43 -6.98 -19.50 2.44
CA VAL A 43 -6.53 -19.58 1.04
C VAL A 43 -5.29 -20.47 0.92
N GLN A 44 -4.31 -20.32 1.82
CA GLN A 44 -3.11 -21.15 1.83
C GLN A 44 -3.44 -22.65 2.05
N THR A 45 -4.36 -22.92 2.98
CA THR A 45 -4.78 -24.30 3.31
C THR A 45 -5.55 -24.93 2.14
N GLU A 46 -6.46 -24.19 1.54
CA GLU A 46 -7.24 -24.63 0.39
C GLU A 46 -6.34 -24.91 -0.82
N ALA A 47 -5.40 -24.01 -1.12
CA ALA A 47 -4.47 -24.21 -2.23
C ALA A 47 -3.65 -25.52 -2.07
N ARG A 48 -3.18 -25.80 -0.85
CA ARG A 48 -2.47 -27.06 -0.53
C ARG A 48 -3.38 -28.28 -0.65
N ALA A 49 -4.61 -28.21 -0.11
CA ALA A 49 -5.57 -29.30 -0.18
C ALA A 49 -5.97 -29.66 -1.62
N ARG A 50 -5.97 -28.67 -2.53
CA ARG A 50 -6.23 -28.87 -3.96
C ARG A 50 -5.01 -29.32 -4.76
N GLY A 51 -3.85 -29.50 -4.12
CA GLY A 51 -2.62 -29.94 -4.78
C GLY A 51 -2.06 -28.91 -5.78
N LEU A 52 -2.32 -27.63 -5.57
CA LEU A 52 -1.79 -26.56 -6.43
C LEU A 52 -0.28 -26.38 -6.20
N LYS A 53 0.45 -26.04 -7.26
CA LYS A 53 1.86 -25.65 -7.17
C LYS A 53 1.91 -24.17 -6.75
N ILE A 54 2.31 -23.91 -5.50
CA ILE A 54 2.25 -22.58 -4.92
C ILE A 54 3.61 -21.90 -5.04
N PHE A 55 3.62 -20.68 -5.64
CA PHE A 55 4.69 -19.71 -5.50
C PHE A 55 4.16 -18.55 -4.64
N ASP A 56 4.73 -18.41 -3.47
CA ASP A 56 4.36 -17.35 -2.53
C ASP A 56 5.23 -16.11 -2.80
N ALA A 57 4.64 -15.10 -3.45
CA ALA A 57 5.28 -13.82 -3.73
C ALA A 57 4.92 -12.75 -2.68
N THR A 58 4.39 -13.14 -1.52
CA THR A 58 4.08 -12.21 -0.42
C THR A 58 5.32 -11.40 -0.05
N CYS A 59 5.17 -10.09 0.03
CA CYS A 59 6.25 -9.21 0.46
C CYS A 59 6.77 -9.62 1.86
N PRO A 60 8.09 -9.69 2.08
CA PRO A 60 8.65 -10.06 3.38
C PRO A 60 8.12 -9.21 4.55
N LEU A 61 7.84 -7.93 4.30
CA LEU A 61 7.27 -7.07 5.34
C LEU A 61 5.82 -7.43 5.66
N VAL A 62 5.01 -7.77 4.66
CA VAL A 62 3.65 -8.29 4.86
C VAL A 62 3.71 -9.63 5.61
N THR A 63 4.66 -10.49 5.27
CA THR A 63 4.90 -11.76 6.01
C THR A 63 5.25 -11.50 7.47
N LYS A 64 6.02 -10.44 7.77
CA LYS A 64 6.30 -9.99 9.15
C LYS A 64 4.99 -9.64 9.87
N VAL A 65 4.15 -8.79 9.27
CA VAL A 65 2.86 -8.37 9.85
C VAL A 65 1.95 -9.59 10.09
N HIS A 66 1.85 -10.51 9.12
CA HIS A 66 1.12 -11.78 9.26
C HIS A 66 1.60 -12.60 10.46
N SER A 67 2.92 -12.68 10.64
CA SER A 67 3.53 -13.41 11.76
C SER A 67 3.24 -12.76 13.11
N GLU A 68 3.24 -11.44 13.17
CA GLU A 68 2.92 -10.66 14.38
C GLU A 68 1.45 -10.81 14.77
N VAL A 69 0.52 -10.67 13.83
CA VAL A 69 -0.91 -10.87 14.07
C VAL A 69 -1.18 -12.28 14.62
N ALA A 70 -0.57 -13.30 14.00
CA ALA A 70 -0.71 -14.68 14.47
C ALA A 70 -0.08 -14.89 15.86
N ARG A 71 1.05 -14.25 16.15
CA ARG A 71 1.72 -14.28 17.46
C ARG A 71 0.86 -13.64 18.53
N TYR A 72 0.39 -12.41 18.33
CA TYR A 72 -0.44 -11.71 19.27
C TYR A 72 -1.72 -12.47 19.61
N GLY A 73 -2.38 -13.08 18.61
CA GLY A 73 -3.55 -13.92 18.84
C GLY A 73 -3.23 -15.17 19.69
N ARG A 74 -2.07 -15.84 19.49
CA ARG A 74 -1.62 -16.94 20.35
C ARG A 74 -1.28 -16.51 21.78
N GLU A 75 -0.85 -15.28 21.97
CA GLU A 75 -0.61 -14.68 23.29
C GLU A 75 -1.92 -14.23 23.98
N GLY A 76 -3.09 -14.47 23.36
CA GLY A 76 -4.40 -14.10 23.91
C GLY A 76 -4.73 -12.61 23.80
N LYS A 77 -3.97 -11.85 23.02
CA LYS A 77 -4.24 -10.42 22.77
C LYS A 77 -5.25 -10.26 21.65
N THR A 78 -6.13 -9.28 21.80
CA THR A 78 -6.94 -8.79 20.67
C THR A 78 -6.08 -7.85 19.82
N VAL A 79 -6.17 -7.96 18.50
CA VAL A 79 -5.39 -7.15 17.57
C VAL A 79 -6.26 -6.03 17.00
N VAL A 80 -5.71 -4.82 16.95
CA VAL A 80 -6.23 -3.70 16.17
C VAL A 80 -5.36 -3.58 14.92
N LEU A 81 -5.96 -3.78 13.75
CA LEU A 81 -5.31 -3.59 12.46
C LEU A 81 -5.65 -2.18 11.95
N ILE A 82 -4.64 -1.35 11.76
CA ILE A 82 -4.79 -0.04 11.13
C ILE A 82 -4.62 -0.24 9.62
N GLY A 83 -5.65 0.07 8.83
CA GLY A 83 -5.63 -0.20 7.38
C GLY A 83 -6.93 0.21 6.70
N HIS A 84 -7.03 -0.01 5.39
CA HIS A 84 -8.22 0.31 4.61
C HIS A 84 -9.08 -0.93 4.35
N ALA A 85 -10.37 -0.82 4.64
CA ALA A 85 -11.35 -1.87 4.37
C ALA A 85 -11.34 -2.28 2.89
N GLY A 86 -11.46 -3.59 2.62
CA GLY A 86 -11.45 -4.13 1.25
C GLY A 86 -10.10 -4.16 0.56
N HIS A 87 -9.02 -3.71 1.22
CA HIS A 87 -7.68 -3.84 0.65
C HIS A 87 -7.16 -5.28 0.82
N PRO A 88 -6.61 -5.92 -0.24
CA PRO A 88 -6.16 -7.32 -0.18
C PRO A 88 -5.16 -7.62 0.93
N GLU A 89 -4.24 -6.70 1.23
CA GLU A 89 -3.30 -6.84 2.35
C GLU A 89 -3.99 -6.88 3.71
N VAL A 90 -5.04 -6.07 3.89
CA VAL A 90 -5.84 -6.04 5.12
C VAL A 90 -6.63 -7.34 5.28
N GLU A 91 -7.29 -7.80 4.22
CA GLU A 91 -8.02 -9.08 4.22
C GLU A 91 -7.08 -10.27 4.48
N GLY A 92 -5.92 -10.28 3.81
CA GLY A 92 -4.88 -11.28 4.01
C GLY A 92 -4.40 -11.31 5.47
N THR A 93 -4.08 -10.14 6.03
CA THR A 93 -3.61 -9.99 7.41
C THR A 93 -4.66 -10.41 8.43
N MET A 94 -5.92 -9.97 8.29
CA MET A 94 -7.01 -10.41 9.16
C MET A 94 -7.19 -11.93 9.10
N GLY A 95 -7.07 -12.52 7.91
CA GLY A 95 -7.16 -13.96 7.70
C GLY A 95 -5.99 -14.79 8.25
N GLN A 96 -4.92 -14.16 8.72
CA GLN A 96 -3.79 -14.82 9.40
C GLN A 96 -3.94 -14.84 10.92
N ALA A 97 -4.91 -14.12 11.47
CA ALA A 97 -5.08 -14.02 12.91
C ALA A 97 -5.44 -15.35 13.58
N CYS A 98 -5.00 -15.52 14.82
CA CYS A 98 -5.37 -16.63 15.69
C CYS A 98 -6.38 -16.21 16.78
N GLY A 99 -6.89 -15.00 16.73
CA GLY A 99 -7.81 -14.41 17.69
C GLY A 99 -8.58 -13.23 17.10
N PRO A 100 -9.32 -12.47 17.90
CA PRO A 100 -10.09 -11.32 17.43
C PRO A 100 -9.20 -10.23 16.81
N VAL A 101 -9.63 -9.71 15.65
CA VAL A 101 -9.01 -8.57 14.96
C VAL A 101 -10.10 -7.52 14.68
N TYR A 102 -9.80 -6.28 14.97
CA TYR A 102 -10.65 -5.12 14.66
C TYR A 102 -9.91 -4.18 13.71
N LEU A 103 -10.58 -3.79 12.64
CA LEU A 103 -10.06 -2.83 11.67
C LEU A 103 -10.34 -1.40 12.14
N VAL A 104 -9.36 -0.53 12.01
CA VAL A 104 -9.44 0.91 12.24
C VAL A 104 -8.86 1.62 11.03
N GLU A 105 -9.65 2.50 10.42
CA GLU A 105 -9.24 3.29 9.27
C GLU A 105 -8.88 4.73 9.67
N ILE A 106 -9.63 5.28 10.61
CA ILE A 106 -9.49 6.67 11.09
C ILE A 106 -9.59 6.73 12.61
N VAL A 107 -9.11 7.83 13.20
CA VAL A 107 -9.18 8.08 14.66
C VAL A 107 -10.60 7.92 15.21
N GLY A 108 -11.64 8.33 14.46
CA GLY A 108 -13.04 8.22 14.87
C GLY A 108 -13.54 6.79 15.10
N ASP A 109 -12.92 5.78 14.46
CA ASP A 109 -13.32 4.38 14.62
C ASP A 109 -12.94 3.84 15.99
N ILE A 110 -11.88 4.40 16.57
CA ILE A 110 -11.38 3.96 17.88
C ILE A 110 -12.50 4.04 18.93
N ALA A 111 -13.33 5.09 18.90
CA ALA A 111 -14.40 5.26 19.86
C ALA A 111 -15.48 4.15 19.78
N ARG A 112 -15.61 3.50 18.61
CA ARG A 112 -16.63 2.46 18.34
C ARG A 112 -16.13 1.06 18.65
N LEU A 113 -14.84 0.87 18.96
CA LEU A 113 -14.30 -0.46 19.27
C LEU A 113 -14.99 -1.01 20.54
N PRO A 114 -15.59 -2.23 20.49
CA PRO A 114 -16.27 -2.85 21.62
C PRO A 114 -15.25 -3.52 22.56
N LEU A 115 -14.24 -2.76 22.98
CA LEU A 115 -13.08 -3.25 23.74
C LEU A 115 -12.98 -2.51 25.06
N ASP A 116 -12.65 -3.25 26.14
CA ASP A 116 -12.36 -2.69 27.47
C ASP A 116 -10.99 -2.00 27.48
N ARG A 117 -10.88 -0.91 28.25
CA ARG A 117 -9.64 -0.14 28.39
C ARG A 117 -8.48 -0.94 29.03
N GLN A 118 -8.80 -1.95 29.80
CA GLN A 118 -7.83 -2.81 30.49
C GLN A 118 -7.50 -4.08 29.73
N GLN A 119 -8.22 -4.36 28.62
CA GLN A 119 -8.00 -5.56 27.83
C GLN A 119 -6.58 -5.53 27.20
N PRO A 120 -5.82 -6.63 27.25
CA PRO A 120 -4.55 -6.73 26.57
C PRO A 120 -4.75 -6.65 25.04
N LEU A 121 -4.16 -5.63 24.43
CA LEU A 121 -4.26 -5.36 23.01
C LEU A 121 -2.89 -5.32 22.34
N ALA A 122 -2.88 -5.58 21.05
CA ALA A 122 -1.76 -5.23 20.19
C ALA A 122 -2.30 -4.49 18.95
N TYR A 123 -1.46 -3.68 18.33
CA TYR A 123 -1.78 -3.14 17.02
C TYR A 123 -0.71 -3.51 15.99
N VAL A 124 -1.17 -3.60 14.74
CA VAL A 124 -0.33 -3.72 13.54
C VAL A 124 -0.88 -2.78 12.48
N THR A 125 -0.10 -2.50 11.43
CA THR A 125 -0.54 -1.60 10.37
C THR A 125 -0.41 -2.22 8.99
N GLN A 126 -1.24 -1.77 8.05
CA GLN A 126 -1.02 -1.97 6.63
C GLN A 126 0.29 -1.28 6.23
N THR A 127 1.06 -1.89 5.33
CA THR A 127 2.44 -1.47 5.02
C THR A 127 2.54 -0.22 4.15
N THR A 128 1.44 0.25 3.56
CA THR A 128 1.41 1.34 2.58
C THR A 128 0.69 2.60 3.05
N LEU A 129 0.46 2.72 4.37
CA LEU A 129 -0.24 3.87 4.95
C LEU A 129 0.61 5.16 4.97
N SER A 130 -0.05 6.27 5.22
CA SER A 130 0.61 7.52 5.62
C SER A 130 1.25 7.36 7.00
N VAL A 131 2.51 7.75 7.10
CA VAL A 131 3.25 7.70 8.38
C VAL A 131 2.58 8.60 9.42
N ASP A 132 2.21 9.81 9.02
CA ASP A 132 1.64 10.82 9.92
C ASP A 132 0.23 10.40 10.39
N ASP A 133 -0.65 10.00 9.45
CA ASP A 133 -2.01 9.57 9.77
C ASP A 133 -1.99 8.31 10.68
N THR A 134 -1.05 7.41 10.45
CA THR A 134 -0.85 6.23 11.30
C THR A 134 -0.40 6.62 12.72
N ALA A 135 0.50 7.59 12.83
CA ALA A 135 0.96 8.07 14.14
C ALA A 135 -0.18 8.69 14.96
N GLU A 136 -1.10 9.43 14.31
CA GLU A 136 -2.29 9.98 14.98
C GLU A 136 -3.21 8.88 15.51
N ILE A 137 -3.48 7.85 14.71
CA ILE A 137 -4.31 6.70 15.11
C ILE A 137 -3.65 5.95 16.27
N VAL A 138 -2.34 5.69 16.20
CA VAL A 138 -1.58 5.02 17.27
C VAL A 138 -1.59 5.83 18.56
N ALA A 139 -1.43 7.16 18.48
CA ALA A 139 -1.52 8.03 19.65
C ALA A 139 -2.90 7.96 20.32
N ALA A 140 -3.97 7.99 19.51
CA ALA A 140 -5.34 7.88 20.01
C ALA A 140 -5.64 6.48 20.61
N LEU A 141 -5.12 5.39 20.03
CA LEU A 141 -5.21 4.05 20.62
C LEU A 141 -4.53 3.99 21.98
N LYS A 142 -3.29 4.51 22.10
CA LYS A 142 -2.54 4.57 23.37
C LYS A 142 -3.22 5.45 24.41
N ALA A 143 -3.92 6.49 24.03
CA ALA A 143 -4.69 7.34 24.94
C ALA A 143 -5.96 6.63 25.46
N ARG A 144 -6.58 5.78 24.65
CA ARG A 144 -7.80 5.05 25.02
C ARG A 144 -7.50 3.78 25.84
N PHE A 145 -6.47 3.02 25.48
CA PHE A 145 -6.21 1.68 26.03
C PHE A 145 -4.92 1.65 26.86
N ASN A 146 -5.00 1.11 28.06
CA ASN A 146 -3.90 1.12 29.02
C ASN A 146 -2.82 0.06 28.72
N GLN A 147 -3.22 -1.03 28.05
CA GLN A 147 -2.36 -2.18 27.77
C GLN A 147 -2.35 -2.48 26.27
N ILE A 148 -1.75 -1.59 25.48
CA ILE A 148 -1.60 -1.79 24.04
C ILE A 148 -0.13 -1.88 23.64
N GLU A 149 0.24 -2.98 22.97
CA GLU A 149 1.57 -3.24 22.42
C GLU A 149 1.57 -2.96 20.93
N GLY A 150 2.64 -2.35 20.43
CA GLY A 150 2.88 -2.17 19.01
C GLY A 150 3.94 -3.12 18.46
N PRO A 151 4.15 -3.09 17.13
CA PRO A 151 5.21 -3.85 16.49
C PRO A 151 6.59 -3.37 17.02
N ARG A 152 7.57 -4.30 17.06
CA ARG A 152 8.95 -3.99 17.48
C ARG A 152 9.68 -3.09 16.49
N GLN A 153 9.31 -3.16 15.22
CA GLN A 153 9.76 -2.32 14.12
C GLN A 153 8.53 -1.89 13.35
N ASP A 154 8.53 -0.67 12.83
CA ASP A 154 7.42 -0.14 12.08
C ASP A 154 6.98 -1.08 10.95
N ASP A 155 5.67 -1.19 10.76
CA ASP A 155 5.09 -2.00 9.70
C ASP A 155 5.05 -1.27 8.37
N ILE A 156 5.13 0.07 8.37
CA ILE A 156 5.14 0.85 7.14
C ILE A 156 6.45 0.60 6.38
N CYS A 157 6.32 0.24 5.10
CA CYS A 157 7.45 -0.11 4.25
C CYS A 157 8.41 1.09 4.08
N TYR A 158 9.71 0.84 4.25
CA TYR A 158 10.75 1.86 4.03
C TYR A 158 10.65 2.49 2.64
N ALA A 159 10.28 1.70 1.62
CA ALA A 159 10.07 2.23 0.26
C ALA A 159 8.86 3.17 0.18
N THR A 160 7.84 2.97 1.03
CA THR A 160 6.71 3.89 1.18
C THR A 160 7.15 5.15 1.92
N GLN A 161 7.87 5.01 3.03
CA GLN A 161 8.37 6.16 3.81
C GLN A 161 9.29 7.05 2.98
N ASN A 162 10.33 6.47 2.36
CA ASN A 162 11.27 7.23 1.53
C ASN A 162 10.58 8.00 0.40
N ARG A 163 9.54 7.40 -0.23
CA ARG A 163 8.77 8.10 -1.27
C ARG A 163 7.91 9.20 -0.72
N GLN A 164 7.29 9.02 0.43
CA GLN A 164 6.53 10.09 1.10
C GLN A 164 7.45 11.25 1.47
N ASP A 165 8.64 10.98 2.01
CA ASP A 165 9.63 12.00 2.35
C ASP A 165 10.14 12.73 1.11
N ALA A 166 10.42 12.01 0.03
CA ALA A 166 10.84 12.61 -1.24
C ALA A 166 9.74 13.52 -1.82
N VAL A 167 8.48 13.08 -1.82
CA VAL A 167 7.36 13.90 -2.30
C VAL A 167 7.19 15.14 -1.44
N ARG A 168 7.24 15.03 -0.11
CA ARG A 168 7.19 16.19 0.80
C ARG A 168 8.32 17.16 0.52
N GLY A 169 9.53 16.64 0.25
CA GLY A 169 10.70 17.47 -0.01
C GLY A 169 10.63 18.29 -1.30
N ILE A 170 9.91 17.82 -2.32
CA ILE A 170 9.77 18.55 -3.59
C ILE A 170 8.45 19.35 -3.69
N ALA A 171 7.44 18.99 -2.91
CA ALA A 171 6.09 19.53 -3.06
C ALA A 171 6.02 21.04 -2.83
N ALA A 172 6.77 21.58 -1.86
CA ALA A 172 6.82 23.00 -1.57
C ALA A 172 7.40 23.84 -2.71
N ASP A 173 8.20 23.21 -3.57
CA ASP A 173 8.87 23.87 -4.70
C ASP A 173 8.16 23.68 -6.05
N CYS A 174 7.10 22.86 -6.10
CA CYS A 174 6.40 22.50 -7.33
C CYS A 174 5.00 23.10 -7.38
N ASP A 175 4.61 23.61 -8.57
CA ASP A 175 3.23 24.04 -8.83
C ASP A 175 2.30 22.82 -9.01
N ILE A 176 2.86 21.75 -9.57
CA ILE A 176 2.17 20.49 -9.86
C ILE A 176 3.12 19.29 -9.67
N ILE A 177 2.57 18.18 -9.18
CA ILE A 177 3.28 16.91 -9.09
C ILE A 177 2.48 15.82 -9.79
N PHE A 178 3.14 15.09 -10.70
CA PHE A 178 2.61 13.84 -11.25
C PHE A 178 3.11 12.66 -10.44
N ILE A 179 2.16 11.85 -9.95
CA ILE A 179 2.46 10.58 -9.30
C ILE A 179 2.15 9.46 -10.30
N VAL A 180 3.19 8.79 -10.78
CA VAL A 180 3.04 7.65 -11.69
C VAL A 180 2.60 6.43 -10.90
N GLY A 181 1.40 5.93 -11.17
CA GLY A 181 0.83 4.78 -10.46
C GLY A 181 -0.67 4.65 -10.68
N SER A 182 -1.21 3.47 -10.38
CA SER A 182 -2.61 3.17 -10.63
C SER A 182 -3.53 3.60 -9.49
N ALA A 183 -4.79 3.93 -9.81
CA ALA A 183 -5.78 4.46 -8.87
C ALA A 183 -6.10 3.50 -7.71
N ASN A 184 -5.94 2.19 -7.90
CA ASN A 184 -6.12 1.17 -6.87
C ASN A 184 -4.87 0.93 -5.99
N SER A 185 -3.76 1.64 -6.25
CA SER A 185 -2.55 1.54 -5.44
C SER A 185 -2.65 2.45 -4.20
N SER A 186 -2.73 1.85 -3.01
CA SER A 186 -2.74 2.59 -1.73
C SER A 186 -1.51 3.50 -1.62
N ASN A 187 -0.30 2.98 -1.87
CA ASN A 187 0.92 3.78 -1.82
C ASN A 187 0.88 4.99 -2.78
N SER A 188 0.43 4.81 -4.03
CA SER A 188 0.37 5.91 -5.00
C SER A 188 -0.63 7.00 -4.60
N ASN A 189 -1.78 6.62 -4.05
CA ASN A 189 -2.75 7.56 -3.50
C ASN A 189 -2.18 8.33 -2.31
N ARG A 190 -1.45 7.66 -1.40
CA ARG A 190 -0.79 8.35 -0.26
C ARG A 190 0.23 9.38 -0.73
N LEU A 191 1.01 9.10 -1.78
CA LEU A 191 1.95 10.07 -2.35
C LEU A 191 1.24 11.30 -2.91
N ARG A 192 0.12 11.11 -3.65
CA ARG A 192 -0.70 12.21 -4.13
C ARG A 192 -1.21 13.08 -2.98
N GLU A 193 -1.78 12.47 -1.95
CA GLU A 193 -2.29 13.17 -0.78
C GLU A 193 -1.20 13.92 -0.01
N GLN A 194 0.00 13.35 0.09
CA GLN A 194 1.15 14.03 0.71
C GLN A 194 1.55 15.28 -0.08
N ALA A 195 1.55 15.20 -1.43
CA ALA A 195 1.82 16.38 -2.27
C ALA A 195 0.75 17.47 -2.09
N GLU A 196 -0.54 17.07 -2.04
CA GLU A 196 -1.66 17.99 -1.82
C GLU A 196 -1.61 18.63 -0.42
N LYS A 197 -1.32 17.85 0.64
CA LYS A 197 -1.12 18.36 2.00
C LYS A 197 0.03 19.37 2.08
N ALA A 198 1.07 19.19 1.26
CA ALA A 198 2.22 20.12 1.18
C ALA A 198 1.97 21.34 0.28
N GLY A 199 0.78 21.47 -0.32
CA GLY A 199 0.34 22.65 -1.07
C GLY A 199 0.51 22.58 -2.58
N ALA A 200 1.09 21.49 -3.14
CA ALA A 200 1.17 21.31 -4.59
C ALA A 200 -0.16 20.76 -5.15
N LYS A 201 -0.48 21.09 -6.42
CA LYS A 201 -1.49 20.31 -7.14
C LYS A 201 -0.92 18.94 -7.49
N ALA A 202 -1.63 17.86 -7.23
CA ALA A 202 -1.12 16.53 -7.51
C ALA A 202 -2.10 15.70 -8.36
N TYR A 203 -1.55 14.98 -9.34
CA TYR A 203 -2.33 14.12 -10.21
C TYR A 203 -1.71 12.71 -10.23
N LEU A 204 -2.57 11.72 -10.04
CA LEU A 204 -2.23 10.33 -10.23
C LEU A 204 -2.44 9.97 -11.70
N ILE A 205 -1.42 9.42 -12.34
CA ILE A 205 -1.43 9.04 -13.76
C ILE A 205 -0.87 7.62 -13.94
N ASP A 206 -1.48 6.81 -14.78
CA ASP A 206 -0.96 5.49 -15.13
C ASP A 206 0.21 5.58 -16.11
N CYS A 207 0.19 6.57 -17.04
CA CYS A 207 1.22 6.74 -18.06
C CYS A 207 1.30 8.19 -18.57
N ALA A 208 2.27 8.47 -19.44
CA ALA A 208 2.49 9.79 -20.04
C ALA A 208 1.30 10.33 -20.85
N ALA A 209 0.48 9.44 -21.43
CA ALA A 209 -0.71 9.83 -22.20
C ALA A 209 -1.82 10.45 -21.35
N ASP A 210 -1.81 10.23 -20.05
CA ASP A 210 -2.80 10.79 -19.12
C ASP A 210 -2.55 12.27 -18.81
N ILE A 211 -1.39 12.82 -19.17
CA ILE A 211 -1.03 14.22 -18.95
C ILE A 211 -1.94 15.11 -19.78
N ARG A 212 -2.74 15.94 -19.10
CA ARG A 212 -3.60 16.92 -19.76
C ARG A 212 -2.89 18.27 -19.83
N LEU A 213 -2.80 18.85 -21.04
CA LEU A 213 -2.08 20.12 -21.27
C LEU A 213 -2.60 21.28 -20.41
N ASN A 214 -3.91 21.31 -20.15
CA ASN A 214 -4.51 22.33 -19.30
C ASN A 214 -4.04 22.28 -17.83
N TRP A 215 -3.52 21.14 -17.36
CA TRP A 215 -2.93 21.05 -16.03
C TRP A 215 -1.61 21.82 -15.93
N LEU A 216 -0.88 21.89 -17.04
CA LEU A 216 0.42 22.56 -17.13
C LEU A 216 0.32 24.07 -17.35
N ALA A 217 -0.88 24.61 -17.60
CA ALA A 217 -1.06 26.02 -17.87
C ALA A 217 -0.64 26.88 -16.69
N GLY A 218 0.35 27.77 -16.91
CA GLY A 218 0.91 28.65 -15.88
C GLY A 218 1.87 28.00 -14.89
N CYS A 219 2.16 26.69 -15.04
CA CYS A 219 3.15 26.02 -14.20
C CYS A 219 4.57 26.36 -14.65
N THR A 220 5.45 26.60 -13.69
CA THR A 220 6.88 26.84 -13.90
C THR A 220 7.73 25.67 -13.38
N ARG A 221 7.24 24.93 -12.39
CA ARG A 221 7.91 23.79 -11.79
C ARG A 221 6.96 22.59 -11.69
N VAL A 222 7.37 21.50 -12.30
CA VAL A 222 6.65 20.23 -12.34
C VAL A 222 7.49 19.16 -11.65
N GLY A 223 6.92 18.54 -10.63
CA GLY A 223 7.51 17.38 -9.96
C GLY A 223 7.01 16.09 -10.56
N VAL A 224 7.83 15.05 -10.55
CA VAL A 224 7.44 13.67 -10.90
C VAL A 224 7.90 12.73 -9.80
N SER A 225 6.99 11.91 -9.33
CA SER A 225 7.28 10.81 -8.40
C SER A 225 6.49 9.58 -8.83
N ALA A 226 6.74 8.44 -8.19
CA ALA A 226 6.10 7.20 -8.58
C ALA A 226 5.76 6.32 -7.38
N GLY A 227 4.66 5.57 -7.49
CA GLY A 227 4.35 4.51 -6.56
C GLY A 227 5.38 3.37 -6.59
N ALA A 228 5.50 2.62 -5.50
CA ALA A 228 6.46 1.53 -5.36
C ALA A 228 6.27 0.41 -6.40
N SER A 229 5.08 0.24 -6.94
CA SER A 229 4.75 -0.75 -7.98
C SER A 229 4.87 -0.22 -9.41
N ALA A 230 5.19 1.07 -9.60
CA ALA A 230 5.31 1.65 -10.94
C ALA A 230 6.66 1.28 -11.58
N PRO A 231 6.67 0.70 -12.79
CA PRO A 231 7.89 0.46 -13.53
C PRO A 231 8.64 1.76 -13.86
N GLU A 232 9.95 1.72 -13.78
CA GLU A 232 10.83 2.85 -14.13
C GLU A 232 10.60 3.36 -15.56
N LEU A 233 10.26 2.47 -16.48
CA LEU A 233 9.91 2.82 -17.87
C LEU A 233 8.82 3.89 -17.94
N LEU A 234 7.74 3.73 -17.17
CA LEU A 234 6.62 4.70 -17.18
C LEU A 234 7.05 6.05 -16.62
N VAL A 235 7.93 6.06 -15.62
CA VAL A 235 8.48 7.31 -15.07
C VAL A 235 9.30 8.06 -16.12
N ARG A 236 10.13 7.33 -16.87
CA ARG A 236 10.92 7.90 -17.97
C ARG A 236 10.03 8.43 -19.09
N GLU A 237 9.01 7.68 -19.50
CA GLU A 237 8.05 8.15 -20.52
C GLU A 237 7.35 9.45 -20.09
N VAL A 238 7.02 9.59 -18.80
CA VAL A 238 6.45 10.84 -18.26
C VAL A 238 7.46 11.98 -18.34
N ALA A 239 8.72 11.75 -17.96
CA ALA A 239 9.79 12.75 -18.06
C ALA A 239 10.01 13.17 -19.52
N ASP A 240 10.18 12.20 -20.44
CA ASP A 240 10.36 12.45 -21.88
C ASP A 240 9.18 13.26 -22.47
N ARG A 241 7.96 12.94 -22.03
CA ARG A 241 6.78 13.68 -22.45
C ARG A 241 6.78 15.12 -22.00
N LEU A 242 7.21 15.38 -20.76
CA LEU A 242 7.34 16.75 -20.23
C LEU A 242 8.44 17.52 -20.96
N GLU A 243 9.56 16.88 -21.31
CA GLU A 243 10.62 17.50 -22.15
C GLU A 243 10.11 17.89 -23.53
N GLN A 244 9.34 17.01 -24.19
CA GLN A 244 8.68 17.30 -25.48
C GLN A 244 7.73 18.51 -25.38
N LEU A 245 7.19 18.74 -24.21
CA LEU A 245 6.31 19.90 -23.92
C LEU A 245 7.10 21.15 -23.51
N GLY A 246 8.44 21.10 -23.53
CA GLY A 246 9.32 22.23 -23.26
C GLY A 246 9.90 22.28 -21.84
N ALA A 247 9.70 21.25 -21.04
CA ALA A 247 10.35 21.19 -19.72
C ALA A 247 11.84 20.93 -19.85
N VAL A 248 12.63 21.44 -18.89
CA VAL A 248 14.03 21.09 -18.72
C VAL A 248 14.14 20.22 -17.47
N VAL A 249 14.56 18.98 -17.65
CA VAL A 249 14.71 18.04 -16.55
C VAL A 249 15.93 18.44 -15.70
N LYS A 250 15.69 18.66 -14.41
CA LYS A 250 16.74 18.74 -13.40
C LYS A 250 16.67 17.42 -12.62
N SER A 251 17.62 16.53 -12.84
CA SER A 251 17.71 15.30 -12.07
C SER A 251 18.25 15.60 -10.67
N GLU A 252 17.37 15.85 -9.72
CA GLU A 252 17.67 15.65 -8.31
C GLU A 252 17.16 14.25 -7.92
N LEU A 253 17.94 13.23 -8.22
CA LEU A 253 17.84 11.94 -7.56
C LEU A 253 18.34 12.15 -6.12
N ARG A 254 17.46 12.57 -5.23
CA ARG A 254 17.68 12.44 -3.78
C ARG A 254 17.52 10.95 -3.47
N GLN A 255 18.65 10.30 -3.24
CA GLN A 255 18.75 8.92 -2.76
C GLN A 255 18.17 8.81 -1.36
#